data_e90ef8c9302e442aac984e705dda5d10
#
_entry.id   e90ef8c9302e442aac984e705dda5d10
#
_cell.length_a   1.000
_cell.length_b   1.000
_cell.length_c   1.000
_cell.angle_alpha   90.00
_cell.angle_beta   90.00
_cell.angle_gamma   90.00
#
_symmetry.space_group_name_H-M   'P 1'
#
loop_
_entity.id
_entity.type
_entity.pdbx_description
1 polymer ?
#
loop_
_entity_poly.entity_id
_entity_poly.type
_entity_poly.pdbx_seq_one_letter_code
_entity_poly.pdbx_strand_id
1 'polypeptide(L)'
;TAGVEASLAGTLWTRPLESVVSRELPRTEGAVHPFWSPDSRSLAFFTLSELRKISLDNGAVQKVCALPQGRFTAGGDWAADGTILFSAGGDNARLYTVSASGGEAKPLTALDESQGETAHWWPELLPDGRHFFFQVFAKEPERRGLYVASLDEPHARRRLLPTLTHADYQ
;
A
#
# COMPACT_ATOMS: atom_id res chain seq x y z
N THR A 1 2.22 -7.63 17.49
CA THR A 1 1.57 -7.41 16.19
C THR A 1 0.43 -8.41 16.05
N ALA A 2 -0.72 -8.00 15.55
CA ALA A 2 -1.83 -8.91 15.25
C ALA A 2 -1.71 -9.37 13.78
N GLY A 3 -2.11 -10.61 13.51
CA GLY A 3 -2.25 -11.11 12.14
C GLY A 3 -3.54 -10.57 11.51
N VAL A 4 -3.49 -10.23 10.23
CA VAL A 4 -4.65 -9.84 9.42
C VAL A 4 -4.75 -10.78 8.22
N GLU A 5 -5.91 -11.36 8.05
CA GLU A 5 -6.23 -12.18 6.88
C GLU A 5 -7.32 -11.50 6.06
N ALA A 6 -7.14 -11.42 4.76
CA ALA A 6 -8.13 -10.93 3.82
C ALA A 6 -8.48 -12.02 2.82
N SER A 7 -9.77 -12.29 2.64
CA SER A 7 -10.31 -13.16 1.59
C SER A 7 -10.85 -12.30 0.45
N LEU A 8 -10.78 -12.78 -0.80
CA LEU A 8 -11.24 -12.07 -2.01
C LEU A 8 -12.72 -11.63 -2.00
N ALA A 9 -13.50 -12.08 -1.03
CA ALA A 9 -14.89 -11.67 -0.80
C ALA A 9 -15.20 -11.54 0.71
N GLY A 10 -14.18 -11.44 1.56
CA GLY A 10 -14.32 -11.50 3.01
C GLY A 10 -14.24 -10.14 3.70
N THR A 11 -14.46 -10.20 4.99
CA THR A 11 -14.21 -9.13 5.95
C THR A 11 -12.83 -9.26 6.57
N LEU A 12 -12.32 -8.19 7.15
CA LEU A 12 -11.08 -8.24 7.94
C LEU A 12 -11.35 -8.83 9.32
N TRP A 13 -10.38 -9.60 9.78
CA TRP A 13 -10.35 -10.17 11.12
C TRP A 13 -9.07 -9.76 11.83
N THR A 14 -9.15 -9.47 13.11
CA THR A 14 -7.97 -9.22 13.95
C THR A 14 -7.88 -10.22 15.08
N ARG A 15 -6.66 -10.55 15.48
CA ARG A 15 -6.38 -11.43 16.60
C ARG A 15 -5.15 -10.92 17.36
N PRO A 16 -5.26 -10.69 18.69
CA PRO A 16 -4.07 -10.45 19.51
C PRO A 16 -3.11 -11.63 19.43
N LEU A 17 -1.81 -11.40 19.47
CA LEU A 17 -0.80 -12.47 19.37
C LEU A 17 -0.93 -13.51 20.50
N GLU A 18 -1.32 -13.07 21.70
CA GLU A 18 -1.49 -13.90 22.87
C GLU A 18 -2.86 -14.60 22.92
N SER A 19 -3.71 -14.42 21.92
CA SER A 19 -5.07 -14.99 21.87
C SER A 19 -5.23 -15.92 20.69
N VAL A 20 -6.04 -16.96 20.86
CA VAL A 20 -6.52 -17.82 19.76
C VAL A 20 -7.86 -17.36 19.19
N VAL A 21 -8.48 -16.33 19.80
CA VAL A 21 -9.79 -15.81 19.39
C VAL A 21 -9.61 -14.66 18.43
N SER A 22 -10.10 -14.84 17.20
CA SER A 22 -10.19 -13.77 16.20
C SER A 22 -11.49 -12.98 16.38
N ARG A 23 -11.43 -11.69 16.05
CA ARG A 23 -12.60 -10.78 16.03
C ARG A 23 -12.78 -10.22 14.63
N GLU A 24 -13.98 -10.34 14.11
CA GLU A 24 -14.37 -9.70 12.86
C GLU A 24 -14.40 -8.18 13.01
N LEU A 25 -13.90 -7.48 12.01
CA LEU A 25 -13.98 -6.03 11.90
C LEU A 25 -15.19 -5.66 11.04
N PRO A 26 -16.25 -5.10 11.61
CA PRO A 26 -17.48 -4.81 10.87
C PRO A 26 -17.24 -3.72 9.83
N ARG A 27 -18.02 -3.77 8.74
CA ARG A 27 -17.97 -2.78 7.64
C ARG A 27 -16.64 -2.79 6.86
N THR A 28 -16.00 -3.96 6.81
CA THR A 28 -14.77 -4.18 6.02
C THR A 28 -15.00 -5.18 4.89
N GLU A 29 -16.25 -5.37 4.47
CA GLU A 29 -16.61 -6.27 3.38
C GLU A 29 -15.89 -5.87 2.07
N GLY A 30 -15.31 -6.84 1.40
CA GLY A 30 -14.52 -6.64 0.18
C GLY A 30 -13.17 -5.97 0.39
N ALA A 31 -12.68 -5.94 1.63
CA ALA A 31 -11.35 -5.43 1.96
C ALA A 31 -10.25 -6.31 1.38
N VAL A 32 -9.25 -5.68 0.77
CA VAL A 32 -8.04 -6.32 0.27
C VAL A 32 -6.81 -5.50 0.68
N HIS A 33 -5.66 -6.16 0.74
CA HIS A 33 -4.35 -5.56 1.04
C HIS A 33 -4.38 -4.63 2.28
N PRO A 34 -4.78 -5.14 3.46
CA PRO A 34 -4.76 -4.34 4.67
C PRO A 34 -3.34 -4.05 5.14
N PHE A 35 -3.14 -2.86 5.69
CA PHE A 35 -1.88 -2.45 6.32
C PHE A 35 -2.14 -1.60 7.56
N TRP A 36 -1.17 -1.62 8.47
CA TRP A 36 -1.28 -0.98 9.78
C TRP A 36 -0.96 0.51 9.74
N SER A 37 -1.63 1.27 10.62
CA SER A 37 -1.12 2.58 11.02
C SER A 37 0.13 2.41 11.89
N PRO A 38 1.06 3.39 11.92
CA PRO A 38 2.31 3.31 12.68
C PRO A 38 2.10 3.11 14.19
N ASP A 39 0.99 3.60 14.73
CA ASP A 39 0.59 3.44 16.13
C ASP A 39 -0.15 2.12 16.42
N SER A 40 -0.35 1.27 15.41
CA SER A 40 -1.08 0.01 15.48
C SER A 40 -2.54 0.13 15.99
N ARG A 41 -3.15 1.33 15.92
CA ARG A 41 -4.53 1.59 16.37
C ARG A 41 -5.54 1.59 15.23
N SER A 42 -5.08 1.59 14.00
CA SER A 42 -5.93 1.58 12.80
C SER A 42 -5.39 0.62 11.75
N LEU A 43 -6.29 0.15 10.90
CA LEU A 43 -5.96 -0.55 9.66
C LEU A 43 -6.47 0.28 8.48
N ALA A 44 -5.62 0.49 7.49
CA ALA A 44 -6.06 0.91 6.18
C ALA A 44 -6.27 -0.33 5.30
N PHE A 45 -7.20 -0.25 4.36
CA PHE A 45 -7.53 -1.32 3.43
C PHE A 45 -8.15 -0.76 2.16
N PHE A 46 -8.03 -1.51 1.09
CA PHE A 46 -8.65 -1.15 -0.18
C PHE A 46 -9.97 -1.88 -0.36
N THR A 47 -10.88 -1.23 -1.06
CA THR A 47 -12.07 -1.82 -1.68
C THR A 47 -11.94 -1.68 -3.20
N LEU A 48 -12.97 -2.06 -3.96
CA LEU A 48 -12.95 -1.90 -5.42
C LEU A 48 -12.74 -0.47 -5.91
N SER A 49 -13.07 0.54 -5.11
CA SER A 49 -13.07 1.94 -5.56
C SER A 49 -12.46 2.93 -4.57
N GLU A 50 -12.11 2.49 -3.38
CA GLU A 50 -11.69 3.38 -2.30
C GLU A 50 -10.57 2.79 -1.47
N LEU A 51 -9.71 3.68 -0.96
CA LEU A 51 -8.90 3.43 0.22
C LEU A 51 -9.70 3.87 1.44
N ARG A 52 -9.85 2.97 2.40
CA ARG A 52 -10.54 3.19 3.67
C ARG A 52 -9.63 2.89 4.84
N LYS A 53 -10.00 3.37 6.02
CA LYS A 53 -9.38 2.99 7.29
C LYS A 53 -10.43 2.65 8.32
N ILE A 54 -10.09 1.75 9.24
CA ILE A 54 -10.89 1.41 10.41
C ILE A 54 -10.09 1.64 11.67
N SER A 55 -10.69 2.32 12.65
CA SER A 55 -10.13 2.44 14.00
C SER A 55 -10.43 1.17 14.80
N LEU A 56 -9.41 0.60 15.42
CA LEU A 56 -9.57 -0.59 16.26
C LEU A 56 -10.13 -0.28 17.64
N ASP A 57 -10.05 0.96 18.09
CA ASP A 57 -10.57 1.41 19.39
C ASP A 57 -12.09 1.44 19.41
N ASN A 58 -12.73 1.93 18.34
CA ASN A 58 -14.16 2.17 18.28
C ASN A 58 -14.88 1.59 17.06
N GLY A 59 -14.15 0.92 16.16
CA GLY A 59 -14.70 0.30 14.94
C GLY A 59 -15.19 1.31 13.89
N ALA A 60 -14.82 2.60 14.00
CA ALA A 60 -15.23 3.61 13.02
C ALA A 60 -14.50 3.40 11.70
N VAL A 61 -15.25 3.21 10.61
CA VAL A 61 -14.72 3.13 9.24
C VAL A 61 -14.88 4.48 8.56
N GLN A 62 -13.79 4.93 7.94
CA GLN A 62 -13.74 6.21 7.22
C GLN A 62 -13.14 5.99 5.82
N LYS A 63 -13.67 6.68 4.83
CA LYS A 63 -13.04 6.82 3.52
C LYS A 63 -11.81 7.74 3.67
N VAL A 64 -10.68 7.31 3.09
CA VAL A 64 -9.47 8.11 2.95
C VAL A 64 -9.49 8.82 1.59
N CYS A 65 -9.62 8.06 0.50
CA CYS A 65 -9.74 8.62 -0.85
C CYS A 65 -10.47 7.68 -1.80
N ALA A 66 -10.87 8.20 -2.96
CA ALA A 66 -11.20 7.38 -4.12
C ALA A 66 -9.91 6.84 -4.75
N LEU A 67 -9.95 5.62 -5.31
CA LEU A 67 -8.81 5.06 -6.01
C LEU A 67 -8.67 5.68 -7.40
N PRO A 68 -7.47 6.20 -7.75
CA PRO A 68 -7.19 6.64 -9.10
C PRO A 68 -7.22 5.46 -10.08
N GLN A 69 -7.81 5.66 -11.25
CA GLN A 69 -7.67 4.81 -12.45
C GLN A 69 -7.83 3.29 -12.28
N GLY A 70 -8.78 2.80 -11.47
CA GLY A 70 -9.08 1.39 -11.56
C GLY A 70 -9.14 0.61 -10.26
N ARG A 71 -9.47 -0.67 -10.41
CA ARG A 71 -9.89 -1.57 -9.33
C ARG A 71 -8.76 -2.36 -8.69
N PHE A 72 -7.55 -2.32 -9.25
CA PHE A 72 -6.44 -3.12 -8.76
C PHE A 72 -5.46 -2.24 -7.99
N THR A 73 -5.18 -2.69 -6.77
CA THR A 73 -4.16 -2.15 -5.90
C THR A 73 -3.15 -3.24 -5.57
N ALA A 74 -1.92 -2.85 -5.32
CA ALA A 74 -0.87 -3.78 -4.91
C ALA A 74 -0.15 -3.19 -3.69
N GLY A 75 -0.83 -3.29 -2.54
CA GLY A 75 -0.28 -2.87 -1.27
C GLY A 75 -0.25 -1.37 -1.03
N GLY A 76 0.08 -1.03 0.18
CA GLY A 76 0.29 0.33 0.66
C GLY A 76 0.96 0.29 2.02
N ASP A 77 1.47 1.44 2.43
CA ASP A 77 2.11 1.62 3.72
C ASP A 77 1.80 2.99 4.30
N TRP A 78 1.98 3.15 5.60
CA TRP A 78 1.51 4.32 6.34
C TRP A 78 2.62 4.91 7.21
N ALA A 79 3.12 6.08 6.82
CA ALA A 79 4.17 6.79 7.52
C ALA A 79 3.70 7.43 8.85
N ALA A 80 4.64 7.67 9.76
CA ALA A 80 4.37 8.26 11.07
C ALA A 80 3.82 9.69 11.02
N ASP A 81 4.08 10.42 9.93
CA ASP A 81 3.55 11.77 9.69
C ASP A 81 2.09 11.78 9.20
N GLY A 82 1.51 10.60 8.98
CA GLY A 82 0.17 10.41 8.46
C GLY A 82 0.08 10.34 6.93
N THR A 83 1.20 10.31 6.22
CA THR A 83 1.21 10.05 4.78
C THR A 83 0.96 8.56 4.51
N ILE A 84 0.02 8.26 3.64
CA ILE A 84 -0.19 6.91 3.11
C ILE A 84 0.39 6.86 1.70
N LEU A 85 1.29 5.90 1.47
CA LEU A 85 1.87 5.55 0.19
C LEU A 85 1.19 4.28 -0.32
N PHE A 86 0.72 4.25 -1.56
CA PHE A 86 0.03 3.07 -2.10
C PHE A 86 0.13 2.96 -3.62
N SER A 87 -0.14 1.77 -4.13
CA SER A 87 -0.19 1.48 -5.55
C SER A 87 -1.63 1.37 -6.04
N ALA A 88 -1.94 1.98 -7.18
CA ALA A 88 -3.23 1.84 -7.87
C ALA A 88 -3.08 1.97 -9.39
N GLY A 89 -4.01 1.39 -10.17
CA GLY A 89 -4.05 1.53 -11.62
C GLY A 89 -3.95 0.24 -12.43
N GLY A 90 -3.94 -0.94 -11.80
CA GLY A 90 -3.89 -2.23 -12.50
C GLY A 90 -2.64 -2.40 -13.35
N ASP A 91 -2.79 -2.73 -14.63
CA ASP A 91 -1.67 -2.98 -15.57
C ASP A 91 -0.78 -1.76 -15.82
N ASN A 92 -1.25 -0.55 -15.47
CA ASN A 92 -0.48 0.69 -15.53
C ASN A 92 -0.36 1.33 -14.14
N ALA A 93 -0.26 0.52 -13.10
CA ALA A 93 -0.24 0.98 -11.73
C ALA A 93 0.94 1.92 -11.47
N ARG A 94 0.67 2.94 -10.68
CA ARG A 94 1.64 3.93 -10.20
C ARG A 94 1.53 4.04 -8.70
N LEU A 95 2.53 4.65 -8.10
CA LEU A 95 2.46 4.98 -6.69
C LEU A 95 1.81 6.35 -6.49
N TYR A 96 1.02 6.42 -5.44
CA TYR A 96 0.29 7.61 -5.02
C TYR A 96 0.54 7.88 -3.55
N THR A 97 0.37 9.13 -3.16
CA THR A 97 0.32 9.53 -1.75
C THR A 97 -1.01 10.18 -1.43
N VAL A 98 -1.46 10.01 -0.19
CA VAL A 98 -2.63 10.70 0.36
C VAL A 98 -2.44 10.90 1.85
N SER A 99 -3.03 11.94 2.43
CA SER A 99 -3.09 12.08 3.89
C SER A 99 -4.05 11.04 4.49
N ALA A 100 -3.68 10.42 5.59
CA ALA A 100 -4.55 9.54 6.36
C ALA A 100 -5.80 10.27 6.91
N SER A 101 -5.79 11.60 7.00
CA SER A 101 -6.99 12.39 7.33
C SER A 101 -7.99 12.47 6.18
N GLY A 102 -7.62 12.02 4.99
CA GLY A 102 -8.43 12.02 3.79
C GLY A 102 -8.02 13.09 2.79
N GLY A 103 -8.58 13.02 1.60
CA GLY A 103 -8.34 13.97 0.53
C GLY A 103 -8.20 13.33 -0.84
N GLU A 104 -7.59 14.03 -1.76
CA GLU A 104 -7.30 13.55 -3.11
C GLU A 104 -5.95 12.83 -3.14
N ALA A 105 -5.91 11.66 -3.76
CA ALA A 105 -4.68 10.93 -4.00
C ALA A 105 -3.82 11.65 -5.04
N LYS A 106 -2.57 11.93 -4.70
CA LYS A 106 -1.61 12.60 -5.59
C LYS A 106 -0.65 11.56 -6.19
N PRO A 107 -0.43 11.59 -7.53
CA PRO A 107 0.55 10.70 -8.13
C PRO A 107 1.96 11.03 -7.60
N LEU A 108 2.69 9.99 -7.20
CA LEU A 108 4.07 10.10 -6.73
C LEU A 108 5.06 9.69 -7.82
N THR A 109 4.79 8.58 -8.52
CA THR A 109 5.69 8.07 -9.57
C THR A 109 5.02 8.15 -10.94
N ALA A 110 5.86 8.21 -11.98
CA ALA A 110 5.47 8.03 -13.38
C ALA A 110 6.19 6.84 -13.97
N LEU A 111 5.51 6.08 -14.84
CA LEU A 111 6.14 5.00 -15.61
C LEU A 111 7.06 5.59 -16.67
N ASP A 112 8.24 5.04 -16.80
CA ASP A 112 9.14 5.35 -17.92
C ASP A 112 8.82 4.42 -19.10
N GLU A 113 7.91 4.89 -19.96
CA GLU A 113 7.48 4.14 -21.14
C GLU A 113 8.65 3.90 -22.13
N SER A 114 9.65 4.81 -22.14
CA SER A 114 10.84 4.67 -22.99
C SER A 114 11.72 3.50 -22.54
N GLN A 115 11.65 3.15 -21.26
CA GLN A 115 12.31 1.99 -20.66
C GLN A 115 11.39 0.76 -20.58
N GLY A 116 10.22 0.82 -21.21
CA GLY A 116 9.26 -0.28 -21.25
C GLY A 116 8.58 -0.59 -19.92
N GLU A 117 8.58 0.34 -18.96
CA GLU A 117 7.93 0.13 -17.68
C GLU A 117 6.42 -0.02 -17.83
N THR A 118 5.84 -0.94 -17.10
CA THR A 118 4.42 -1.26 -17.16
C THR A 118 3.70 -1.01 -15.84
N ALA A 119 4.35 -1.22 -14.69
CA ALA A 119 3.72 -0.97 -13.40
C ALA A 119 4.75 -0.74 -12.28
N HIS A 120 4.32 0.01 -11.25
CA HIS A 120 4.99 0.15 -9.96
C HIS A 120 4.08 -0.43 -8.87
N TRP A 121 4.56 -1.47 -8.15
CA TRP A 121 3.77 -2.16 -7.14
C TRP A 121 4.51 -2.31 -5.82
N TRP A 122 3.77 -2.70 -4.79
CA TRP A 122 4.25 -3.10 -3.47
C TRP A 122 5.16 -2.05 -2.83
N PRO A 123 4.66 -0.81 -2.64
CA PRO A 123 5.43 0.18 -1.93
C PRO A 123 5.55 -0.16 -0.46
N GLU A 124 6.72 0.07 0.11
CA GLU A 124 7.03 -0.09 1.53
C GLU A 124 7.94 1.03 2.00
N LEU A 125 7.51 1.76 3.01
CA LEU A 125 8.28 2.84 3.60
C LEU A 125 9.41 2.30 4.46
N LEU A 126 10.56 2.93 4.40
CA LEU A 126 11.66 2.66 5.30
C LEU A 126 11.42 3.34 6.65
N PRO A 127 12.09 2.88 7.74
CA PRO A 127 11.91 3.44 9.08
C PRO A 127 12.19 4.92 9.21
N ASP A 128 12.91 5.52 8.27
CA ASP A 128 13.15 6.96 8.23
C ASP A 128 11.92 7.78 7.79
N GLY A 129 10.84 7.08 7.35
CA GLY A 129 9.60 7.69 6.89
C GLY A 129 9.73 8.52 5.62
N ARG A 130 10.87 8.47 4.95
CA ARG A 130 11.19 9.28 3.77
C ARG A 130 11.51 8.45 2.54
N HIS A 131 12.33 7.41 2.71
CA HIS A 131 12.66 6.48 1.63
C HIS A 131 11.64 5.36 1.57
N PHE A 132 11.47 4.77 0.40
CA PHE A 132 10.59 3.64 0.20
C PHE A 132 11.14 2.67 -0.85
N PHE A 133 10.83 1.40 -0.66
CA PHE A 133 10.99 0.37 -1.66
C PHE A 133 9.76 0.27 -2.54
N PHE A 134 9.94 -0.21 -3.76
CA PHE A 134 8.84 -0.58 -4.64
C PHE A 134 9.34 -1.48 -5.77
N GLN A 135 8.44 -2.23 -6.36
CA GLN A 135 8.75 -3.08 -7.50
C GLN A 135 8.43 -2.36 -8.81
N VAL A 136 9.37 -2.41 -9.74
CA VAL A 136 9.19 -1.97 -11.12
C VAL A 136 8.97 -3.17 -12.00
N PHE A 137 7.85 -3.18 -12.71
CA PHE A 137 7.53 -4.12 -13.77
C PHE A 137 7.83 -3.45 -15.11
N ALA A 138 8.48 -4.19 -16.01
CA ALA A 138 8.82 -3.71 -17.33
C ALA A 138 8.76 -4.85 -18.35
N LYS A 139 8.73 -4.52 -19.64
CA LYS A 139 8.79 -5.51 -20.72
C LYS A 139 10.12 -6.24 -20.68
N GLU A 140 11.21 -5.49 -20.60
CA GLU A 140 12.58 -6.01 -20.57
C GLU A 140 12.91 -6.51 -19.15
N PRO A 141 13.33 -7.79 -19.00
CA PRO A 141 13.68 -8.37 -17.68
C PRO A 141 14.76 -7.59 -16.93
N GLU A 142 15.70 -6.97 -17.65
CA GLU A 142 16.81 -6.21 -17.07
C GLU A 142 16.34 -4.94 -16.35
N ARG A 143 15.13 -4.49 -16.63
CA ARG A 143 14.53 -3.32 -16.01
C ARG A 143 13.64 -3.66 -14.81
N ARG A 144 13.23 -4.91 -14.69
CA ARG A 144 12.42 -5.39 -13.58
C ARG A 144 13.24 -5.45 -12.30
N GLY A 145 12.59 -5.24 -11.16
CA GLY A 145 13.26 -5.45 -9.88
C GLY A 145 12.74 -4.59 -8.76
N LEU A 146 13.43 -4.70 -7.64
CA LEU A 146 13.22 -3.86 -6.46
C LEU A 146 14.02 -2.56 -6.61
N TYR A 147 13.34 -1.46 -6.40
CA TYR A 147 13.91 -0.11 -6.44
C TYR A 147 13.73 0.60 -5.11
N VAL A 148 14.61 1.54 -4.83
CA VAL A 148 14.48 2.51 -3.74
C VAL A 148 14.39 3.91 -4.31
N ALA A 149 13.53 4.73 -3.70
CA ALA A 149 13.40 6.16 -3.99
C ALA A 149 13.10 6.94 -2.70
N SER A 150 13.04 8.26 -2.79
CA SER A 150 12.61 9.16 -1.72
C SER A 150 11.27 9.80 -2.07
N LEU A 151 10.43 10.08 -1.06
CA LEU A 151 9.18 10.81 -1.23
C LEU A 151 9.39 12.21 -1.82
N ASP A 152 10.54 12.84 -1.53
CA ASP A 152 10.87 14.18 -2.04
C ASP A 152 11.40 14.15 -3.48
N GLU A 153 12.08 13.06 -3.86
CA GLU A 153 12.70 12.88 -5.18
C GLU A 153 12.35 11.51 -5.77
N PRO A 154 11.08 11.22 -6.05
CA PRO A 154 10.65 9.89 -6.46
C PRO A 154 11.18 9.44 -7.83
N HIS A 155 11.68 10.38 -8.64
CA HIS A 155 12.31 10.09 -9.93
C HIS A 155 13.80 9.72 -9.83
N ALA A 156 14.48 10.14 -8.75
CA ALA A 156 15.87 9.77 -8.46
C ALA A 156 15.92 8.38 -7.80
N ARG A 157 15.44 7.37 -8.53
CA ARG A 157 15.33 5.99 -8.04
C ARG A 157 16.53 5.14 -8.42
N ARG A 158 16.87 4.18 -7.57
CA ARG A 158 17.96 3.25 -7.78
C ARG A 158 17.46 1.80 -7.67
N ARG A 159 17.82 0.99 -8.67
CA ARG A 159 17.57 -0.45 -8.61
C ARG A 159 18.50 -1.10 -7.59
N LEU A 160 17.93 -1.90 -6.69
CA LEU A 160 18.65 -2.64 -5.66
C LEU A 160 18.85 -4.10 -6.07
N LEU A 161 17.78 -4.76 -6.50
CA LEU A 161 17.78 -6.19 -6.82
C LEU A 161 17.07 -6.45 -8.16
N PRO A 162 17.55 -7.41 -8.96
CA PRO A 162 16.94 -7.79 -10.23
C PRO A 162 15.76 -8.78 -10.07
N THR A 163 15.13 -8.80 -8.93
CA THR A 163 14.07 -9.76 -8.60
C THR A 163 12.75 -9.03 -8.32
N LEU A 164 11.65 -9.71 -8.63
CA LEU A 164 10.29 -9.28 -8.31
C LEU A 164 9.77 -9.98 -7.04
N THR A 165 10.62 -10.24 -6.08
CA THR A 165 10.20 -10.74 -4.76
C THR A 165 9.72 -9.57 -3.90
N HIS A 166 8.68 -9.82 -3.11
CA HIS A 166 8.27 -8.90 -2.07
C HIS A 166 9.44 -8.71 -1.09
N ALA A 167 9.80 -7.48 -0.77
CA ALA A 167 10.82 -7.16 0.21
C ALA A 167 10.13 -6.53 1.42
N ASP A 168 10.32 -7.13 2.58
CA ASP A 168 9.95 -6.53 3.85
C ASP A 168 11.23 -6.01 4.53
N TYR A 169 11.17 -4.80 5.07
CA TYR A 169 12.21 -4.31 5.96
C TYR A 169 11.95 -4.86 7.37
N GLN A 170 12.91 -5.58 7.93
CA GLN A 170 12.88 -6.08 9.29
C GLN A 170 13.95 -5.41 10.14
#